data_76975e99ad7d8dbe2fe78b9fb4e383e6
#
_entry.id   76975e99ad7d8dbe2fe78b9fb4e383e6
#
_cell.length_a   1.000
_cell.length_b   1.000
_cell.length_c   1.000
_cell.angle_alpha   90.00
_cell.angle_beta   90.00
_cell.angle_gamma   90.00
#
_symmetry.space_group_name_H-M   'P 1'
#
loop_
_entity.id
_entity.type
_entity.pdbx_description
1 polymer ?
#
loop_
_entity_poly.entity_id
_entity_poly.type
_entity_poly.pdbx_seq_one_letter_code
_entity_poly.pdbx_strand_id
1 'polypeptide(L)'
;MLCKGFSCKFSAEFSSKVVNQKIWEDAEEMARRPRLGAKIRRLRRERDMTQAHLAQQLMISASYLNLIEHNQRAVTVSLLFKLGEVLDVDLQVLSQDDESQILAELTEILSDPLFTANEASNDLTREDLNEMVIQSPVASQTILKVYRAYQKARNDIQYLGERLSEDSLYSASEHELRTILTSIRSFAEILHDNINIPEEDRQKFLGIMVKESEELSQNIDTLIRFVSGEGLNRSVGTRPPLDEVNDFLQNNRNYFGELEQAANDLAEIANFGHFDRLQKLIHYAKHEHNLAVEIGGEALHGELVHFDSKLLLLNLSYSLPRNSLIFQIARSIGHIYCASIIERLMKEALLTSDASRDMCRDTLACYFAGAVLLPYNEFFEAAQEVRYDLEQLQNRFAISFEQVCHRLATLNKAGAEAIPFHFIRVDIAGNISKRYDGSGIKIPRYGGVCPRWNIHHAFLTPELTNVQLLRMTDGATFFSIARALVKPGLRHNQPRSHYAVAIGCNVSHKAKMVYSEGLDIGEPNLIVSAGTSCRICERLDCGQRAFQAILHSSRIDENVGQSSLDLKM
;
A
#
# COMPACT_ATOMS: atom_id res chain seq x y z
N MET A 1 67.46 19.94 -28.65
CA MET A 1 67.74 19.59 -27.23
C MET A 1 66.45 19.73 -26.45
N LEU A 2 66.09 18.71 -25.65
CA LEU A 2 64.97 18.61 -24.73
C LEU A 2 63.62 18.16 -25.32
N CYS A 3 63.54 16.87 -25.55
CA CYS A 3 62.33 16.07 -25.51
C CYS A 3 62.68 14.73 -24.87
N LYS A 4 62.51 14.58 -23.59
CA LYS A 4 62.45 13.27 -22.86
C LYS A 4 61.89 13.56 -21.46
N GLY A 5 60.67 13.10 -21.17
CA GLY A 5 60.16 13.11 -19.81
C GLY A 5 58.66 13.15 -19.61
N PHE A 6 57.85 12.54 -20.50
CA PHE A 6 56.39 12.47 -20.28
C PHE A 6 55.71 11.16 -20.69
N SER A 7 56.43 10.05 -20.62
CA SER A 7 55.84 8.78 -21.12
C SER A 7 55.80 7.59 -20.14
N CYS A 8 55.96 7.83 -18.82
CA CYS A 8 56.01 6.69 -17.88
C CYS A 8 55.02 6.77 -16.69
N LYS A 9 54.21 7.82 -16.57
CA LYS A 9 53.19 7.90 -15.48
C LYS A 9 51.76 7.55 -15.97
N PHE A 10 51.48 7.58 -17.27
CA PHE A 10 50.12 7.29 -17.79
C PHE A 10 49.83 5.82 -17.98
N SER A 11 50.84 4.93 -18.07
CA SER A 11 50.60 3.49 -18.25
C SER A 11 50.33 2.72 -16.96
N ALA A 12 50.77 3.23 -15.81
CA ALA A 12 50.55 2.59 -14.51
C ALA A 12 49.15 2.87 -13.94
N GLU A 13 48.62 4.07 -14.15
CA GLU A 13 47.24 4.40 -13.71
C GLU A 13 46.15 3.75 -14.57
N PHE A 14 46.40 3.54 -15.86
CA PHE A 14 45.47 2.87 -16.76
C PHE A 14 45.42 1.35 -16.49
N SER A 15 46.57 0.75 -16.11
CA SER A 15 46.61 -0.68 -15.75
C SER A 15 45.90 -0.97 -14.43
N SER A 16 46.00 -0.07 -13.44
CA SER A 16 45.32 -0.24 -12.14
C SER A 16 43.80 -0.05 -12.23
N LYS A 17 43.32 0.86 -13.08
CA LYS A 17 41.86 1.04 -13.30
C LYS A 17 41.24 -0.13 -14.04
N VAL A 18 41.91 -0.69 -15.05
CA VAL A 18 41.41 -1.86 -15.80
C VAL A 18 41.42 -3.12 -14.92
N VAL A 19 42.43 -3.29 -14.07
CA VAL A 19 42.49 -4.42 -13.13
C VAL A 19 41.41 -4.29 -12.05
N ASN A 20 41.19 -3.09 -11.50
CA ASN A 20 40.11 -2.85 -10.54
C ASN A 20 38.72 -3.06 -11.19
N GLN A 21 38.49 -2.58 -12.42
CA GLN A 21 37.22 -2.74 -13.09
C GLN A 21 36.91 -4.24 -13.37
N LYS A 22 37.91 -5.01 -13.75
CA LYS A 22 37.76 -6.46 -13.97
C LYS A 22 37.52 -7.22 -12.65
N ILE A 23 38.15 -6.79 -11.57
CA ILE A 23 37.88 -7.34 -10.22
C ILE A 23 36.46 -7.01 -9.76
N TRP A 24 35.93 -5.83 -10.07
CA TRP A 24 34.55 -5.46 -9.77
C TRP A 24 33.53 -6.20 -10.64
N GLU A 25 33.82 -6.38 -11.93
CA GLU A 25 32.98 -7.16 -12.84
C GLU A 25 32.97 -8.65 -12.47
N ASP A 26 34.14 -9.23 -12.11
CA ASP A 26 34.24 -10.62 -11.61
C ASP A 26 33.54 -10.78 -10.25
N ALA A 27 33.56 -9.78 -9.37
CA ALA A 27 32.85 -9.76 -8.09
C ALA A 27 31.33 -9.66 -8.28
N GLU A 28 30.85 -8.83 -9.23
CA GLU A 28 29.42 -8.76 -9.58
C GLU A 28 28.92 -10.03 -10.26
N GLU A 29 29.74 -10.67 -11.11
CA GLU A 29 29.40 -11.94 -11.73
C GLU A 29 29.39 -13.09 -10.73
N MET A 30 30.29 -13.08 -9.73
CA MET A 30 30.27 -14.04 -8.60
C MET A 30 29.08 -13.83 -7.66
N ALA A 31 28.62 -12.58 -7.47
CA ALA A 31 27.43 -12.28 -6.67
C ALA A 31 26.11 -12.73 -7.31
N ARG A 32 26.08 -12.90 -8.63
CA ARG A 32 24.89 -13.33 -9.41
C ARG A 32 24.74 -14.85 -9.54
N ARG A 33 25.71 -15.65 -9.11
CA ARG A 33 25.63 -17.13 -9.20
C ARG A 33 24.81 -17.69 -8.01
N PRO A 34 23.80 -18.56 -8.24
CA PRO A 34 23.06 -19.19 -7.16
C PRO A 34 24.02 -19.94 -6.25
N ARG A 35 24.03 -19.63 -4.97
CA ARG A 35 24.92 -20.23 -3.96
C ARG A 35 24.34 -21.57 -3.48
N LEU A 36 24.32 -22.56 -4.36
CA LEU A 36 23.75 -23.89 -4.13
C LEU A 36 24.54 -24.75 -3.14
N GLY A 37 25.81 -24.43 -2.88
CA GLY A 37 26.71 -25.29 -2.11
C GLY A 37 26.25 -25.52 -0.68
N ALA A 38 25.84 -24.47 0.02
CA ALA A 38 25.33 -24.58 1.40
C ALA A 38 24.06 -25.43 1.47
N LYS A 39 23.17 -25.28 0.49
CA LYS A 39 21.92 -26.04 0.36
C LYS A 39 22.17 -27.51 0.10
N ILE A 40 23.12 -27.83 -0.78
CA ILE A 40 23.58 -29.20 -1.06
C ILE A 40 24.14 -29.83 0.22
N ARG A 41 24.99 -29.09 0.97
CA ARG A 41 25.57 -29.54 2.23
C ARG A 41 24.50 -29.83 3.30
N ARG A 42 23.46 -28.95 3.39
CA ARG A 42 22.34 -29.16 4.30
C ARG A 42 21.53 -30.40 3.93
N LEU A 43 21.10 -30.54 2.69
CA LEU A 43 20.33 -31.68 2.19
C LEU A 43 21.07 -33.00 2.34
N ARG A 44 22.39 -33.00 2.14
CA ARG A 44 23.23 -34.16 2.41
C ARG A 44 23.20 -34.55 3.88
N ARG A 45 23.32 -33.58 4.81
CA ARG A 45 23.30 -33.83 6.25
C ARG A 45 21.94 -34.30 6.74
N GLU A 46 20.86 -33.75 6.23
CA GLU A 46 19.49 -34.16 6.54
C GLU A 46 19.21 -35.62 6.15
N ARG A 47 20.04 -36.19 5.25
CA ARG A 47 19.98 -37.61 4.82
C ARG A 47 21.08 -38.47 5.44
N ASP A 48 21.76 -37.96 6.44
CA ASP A 48 22.87 -38.64 7.13
C ASP A 48 23.98 -39.15 6.21
N MET A 49 24.18 -38.47 5.04
CA MET A 49 25.20 -38.85 4.07
C MET A 49 26.55 -38.20 4.37
N THR A 50 27.63 -38.98 4.30
CA THR A 50 28.99 -38.42 4.32
C THR A 50 29.32 -37.75 2.98
N GLN A 51 30.25 -36.77 3.00
CA GLN A 51 30.70 -36.09 1.78
C GLN A 51 31.29 -37.07 0.74
N ALA A 52 32.04 -38.10 1.25
CA ALA A 52 32.59 -39.14 0.39
C ALA A 52 31.50 -40.02 -0.25
N HIS A 53 30.44 -40.34 0.50
CA HIS A 53 29.34 -41.16 0.02
C HIS A 53 28.53 -40.42 -1.09
N LEU A 54 28.19 -39.14 -0.88
CA LEU A 54 27.51 -38.35 -1.89
C LEU A 54 28.39 -38.15 -3.13
N ALA A 55 29.68 -37.87 -2.98
CA ALA A 55 30.62 -37.74 -4.08
C ALA A 55 30.70 -39.00 -4.95
N GLN A 56 30.72 -40.18 -4.30
CA GLN A 56 30.72 -41.48 -4.98
C GLN A 56 29.43 -41.68 -5.81
N GLN A 57 28.26 -41.37 -5.25
CA GLN A 57 26.98 -41.48 -5.99
C GLN A 57 26.89 -40.52 -7.17
N LEU A 58 27.47 -39.35 -7.03
CA LEU A 58 27.52 -38.34 -8.08
C LEU A 58 28.60 -38.61 -9.11
N MET A 59 29.47 -39.62 -8.92
CA MET A 59 30.65 -39.94 -9.71
C MET A 59 31.63 -38.75 -9.85
N ILE A 60 31.88 -38.04 -8.73
CA ILE A 60 32.84 -36.94 -8.64
C ILE A 60 33.82 -37.19 -7.49
N SER A 61 34.92 -36.46 -7.41
CA SER A 61 35.83 -36.55 -6.29
C SER A 61 35.25 -35.84 -5.04
N ALA A 62 35.55 -36.36 -3.85
CA ALA A 62 35.15 -35.72 -2.60
C ALA A 62 35.70 -34.28 -2.48
N SER A 63 36.93 -34.05 -2.99
CA SER A 63 37.51 -32.70 -3.04
C SER A 63 36.72 -31.76 -3.96
N TYR A 64 36.20 -32.26 -5.08
CA TYR A 64 35.36 -31.45 -5.98
C TYR A 64 34.00 -31.13 -5.35
N LEU A 65 33.39 -32.10 -4.67
CA LEU A 65 32.16 -31.86 -3.92
C LEU A 65 32.37 -30.85 -2.77
N ASN A 66 33.52 -30.91 -2.10
CA ASN A 66 33.88 -29.93 -1.06
C ASN A 66 33.95 -28.50 -1.63
N LEU A 67 34.57 -28.32 -2.79
CA LEU A 67 34.61 -27.01 -3.47
C LEU A 67 33.22 -26.51 -3.86
N ILE A 68 32.31 -27.41 -4.25
CA ILE A 68 30.91 -27.08 -4.55
C ILE A 68 30.18 -26.68 -3.28
N GLU A 69 30.27 -27.46 -2.20
CA GLU A 69 29.61 -27.19 -0.91
C GLU A 69 30.07 -25.86 -0.28
N HIS A 70 31.28 -25.39 -0.61
CA HIS A 70 31.80 -24.08 -0.18
C HIS A 70 31.63 -22.97 -1.24
N ASN A 71 30.82 -23.20 -2.28
CA ASN A 71 30.56 -22.25 -3.39
C ASN A 71 31.83 -21.77 -4.14
N GLN A 72 32.94 -22.52 -4.03
CA GLN A 72 34.18 -22.24 -4.77
C GLN A 72 34.16 -22.78 -6.21
N ARG A 73 33.20 -23.65 -6.53
CA ARG A 73 32.94 -24.17 -7.87
C ARG A 73 31.45 -24.18 -8.16
N ALA A 74 31.09 -23.74 -9.37
CA ALA A 74 29.72 -23.73 -9.86
C ALA A 74 29.23 -25.17 -10.14
N VAL A 75 27.99 -25.45 -9.83
CA VAL A 75 27.29 -26.69 -10.17
C VAL A 75 26.92 -26.65 -11.65
N THR A 76 27.31 -27.64 -12.42
CA THR A 76 26.89 -27.76 -13.83
C THR A 76 25.45 -28.29 -13.88
N VAL A 77 24.75 -27.98 -14.98
CA VAL A 77 23.36 -28.40 -15.18
C VAL A 77 23.20 -29.92 -15.07
N SER A 78 24.15 -30.68 -15.65
CA SER A 78 24.14 -32.15 -15.56
C SER A 78 24.35 -32.67 -14.16
N LEU A 79 25.15 -31.98 -13.34
CA LEU A 79 25.36 -32.33 -11.92
C LEU A 79 24.16 -31.92 -11.05
N LEU A 80 23.47 -30.85 -11.42
CA LEU A 80 22.25 -30.41 -10.74
C LEU A 80 21.12 -31.46 -10.87
N PHE A 81 20.93 -32.01 -12.07
CA PHE A 81 19.99 -33.10 -12.29
C PHE A 81 20.32 -34.33 -11.46
N LYS A 82 21.61 -34.76 -11.47
CA LYS A 82 22.05 -35.89 -10.64
C LYS A 82 21.89 -35.65 -9.14
N LEU A 83 22.10 -34.40 -8.68
CA LEU A 83 21.86 -34.04 -7.29
C LEU A 83 20.38 -34.14 -6.94
N GLY A 84 19.48 -33.72 -7.83
CA GLY A 84 18.04 -33.90 -7.66
C GLY A 84 17.64 -35.35 -7.50
N GLU A 85 18.16 -36.25 -8.35
CA GLU A 85 17.89 -37.68 -8.30
C GLU A 85 18.49 -38.34 -7.05
N VAL A 86 19.77 -38.08 -6.73
CA VAL A 86 20.47 -38.71 -5.59
C VAL A 86 19.94 -38.22 -4.24
N LEU A 87 19.59 -36.95 -4.16
CA LEU A 87 19.03 -36.34 -2.95
C LEU A 87 17.50 -36.41 -2.90
N ASP A 88 16.84 -37.00 -3.89
CA ASP A 88 15.38 -37.10 -3.98
C ASP A 88 14.68 -35.76 -3.68
N VAL A 89 15.06 -34.73 -4.45
CA VAL A 89 14.59 -33.35 -4.28
C VAL A 89 14.21 -32.80 -5.64
N ASP A 90 13.03 -32.16 -5.71
CA ASP A 90 12.62 -31.43 -6.91
C ASP A 90 13.63 -30.33 -7.25
N LEU A 91 13.98 -30.24 -8.53
CA LEU A 91 14.89 -29.22 -9.05
C LEU A 91 14.40 -27.79 -8.77
N GLN A 92 13.08 -27.59 -8.69
CA GLN A 92 12.49 -26.31 -8.28
C GLN A 92 12.87 -25.91 -6.86
N VAL A 93 12.93 -26.87 -5.94
CA VAL A 93 13.37 -26.66 -4.55
C VAL A 93 14.85 -26.27 -4.51
N LEU A 94 15.68 -26.84 -5.38
CA LEU A 94 17.09 -26.46 -5.50
C LEU A 94 17.30 -25.09 -6.12
N SER A 95 16.41 -24.65 -7.01
CA SER A 95 16.51 -23.37 -7.72
C SER A 95 15.78 -22.20 -7.04
N GLN A 96 14.91 -22.46 -6.04
CA GLN A 96 14.23 -21.40 -5.30
C GLN A 96 15.22 -20.66 -4.40
N ASP A 97 15.27 -19.36 -4.56
CA ASP A 97 16.19 -18.42 -3.89
C ASP A 97 15.61 -17.95 -2.55
N ASP A 98 14.95 -18.88 -1.79
CA ASP A 98 14.32 -18.58 -0.49
C ASP A 98 15.33 -17.96 0.50
N GLU A 99 16.59 -18.40 0.44
CA GLU A 99 17.65 -17.90 1.31
C GLU A 99 18.04 -16.45 0.98
N SER A 100 18.07 -16.09 -0.31
CA SER A 100 18.32 -14.72 -0.75
C SER A 100 17.19 -13.78 -0.36
N GLN A 101 15.95 -14.26 -0.40
CA GLN A 101 14.79 -13.48 0.03
C GLN A 101 14.80 -13.26 1.54
N ILE A 102 15.04 -14.31 2.33
CA ILE A 102 15.16 -14.24 3.80
C ILE A 102 16.31 -13.28 4.18
N LEU A 103 17.45 -13.36 3.51
CA LEU A 103 18.59 -12.46 3.75
C LEU A 103 18.24 -11.01 3.42
N ALA A 104 17.55 -10.75 2.31
CA ALA A 104 17.13 -9.42 1.95
C ALA A 104 16.16 -8.83 3.00
N GLU A 105 15.17 -9.60 3.43
CA GLU A 105 14.22 -9.19 4.46
C GLU A 105 14.91 -8.95 5.82
N LEU A 106 15.86 -9.81 6.24
CA LEU A 106 16.63 -9.61 7.47
C LEU A 106 17.55 -8.38 7.39
N THR A 107 18.13 -8.11 6.23
CA THR A 107 18.95 -6.91 6.01
C THR A 107 18.09 -5.63 6.09
N GLU A 108 16.86 -5.68 5.60
CA GLU A 108 15.89 -4.59 5.71
C GLU A 108 15.51 -4.33 7.18
N ILE A 109 15.32 -5.39 7.96
CA ILE A 109 15.01 -5.30 9.39
C ILE A 109 16.12 -4.60 10.18
N LEU A 110 17.38 -4.83 9.86
CA LEU A 110 18.52 -4.16 10.55
C LEU A 110 18.54 -2.64 10.34
N SER A 111 17.90 -2.13 9.30
CA SER A 111 17.74 -0.69 9.09
C SER A 111 16.64 -0.04 9.95
N ASP A 112 15.86 -0.84 10.71
CA ASP A 112 14.86 -0.30 11.63
C ASP A 112 15.54 0.41 12.81
N PRO A 113 15.06 1.60 13.24
CA PRO A 113 15.57 2.34 14.39
C PRO A 113 15.66 1.52 15.69
N LEU A 114 14.86 0.47 15.81
CA LEU A 114 14.95 -0.47 16.95
C LEU A 114 16.34 -1.09 17.11
N PHE A 115 17.05 -1.34 16.00
CA PHE A 115 18.36 -1.97 15.98
C PHE A 115 19.50 -0.96 15.88
N THR A 116 19.22 0.27 15.40
CA THR A 116 20.24 1.32 15.24
C THR A 116 20.39 2.24 16.45
N ALA A 117 19.44 2.22 17.40
CA ALA A 117 19.39 3.16 18.53
C ALA A 117 20.27 2.77 19.74
N ASN A 118 20.87 1.59 19.77
CA ASN A 118 21.73 1.14 20.88
C ASN A 118 23.20 1.15 20.47
N GLU A 119 23.97 2.11 20.97
CA GLU A 119 25.43 2.22 20.80
C GLU A 119 26.24 1.02 21.34
N ALA A 120 25.58 0.03 21.94
CA ALA A 120 26.20 -1.16 22.54
C ALA A 120 25.97 -2.45 21.74
N SER A 121 25.27 -2.44 20.62
CA SER A 121 25.12 -3.62 19.79
C SER A 121 26.29 -3.72 18.83
N ASN A 122 27.08 -4.80 18.95
CA ASN A 122 28.00 -5.24 17.91
C ASN A 122 27.27 -5.15 16.57
N ASP A 123 27.84 -4.41 15.63
CA ASP A 123 27.30 -4.25 14.29
C ASP A 123 27.17 -5.64 13.64
N LEU A 124 25.93 -6.16 13.63
CA LEU A 124 25.62 -7.35 12.84
C LEU A 124 25.86 -7.01 11.38
N THR A 125 26.87 -7.61 10.81
CA THR A 125 27.23 -7.40 9.42
C THR A 125 26.30 -8.20 8.51
N ARG A 126 26.21 -7.82 7.25
CA ARG A 126 25.49 -8.59 6.23
C ARG A 126 26.05 -10.02 6.09
N GLU A 127 27.33 -10.20 6.41
CA GLU A 127 28.01 -11.50 6.41
C GLU A 127 27.50 -12.38 7.55
N ASP A 128 27.32 -11.83 8.75
CA ASP A 128 26.75 -12.53 9.92
C ASP A 128 25.31 -12.97 9.65
N LEU A 129 24.50 -12.11 9.01
CA LEU A 129 23.13 -12.48 8.61
C LEU A 129 23.11 -13.60 7.56
N ASN A 130 24.02 -13.54 6.59
CA ASN A 130 24.13 -14.56 5.57
C ASN A 130 24.53 -15.91 6.20
N GLU A 131 25.47 -15.90 7.15
CA GLU A 131 25.86 -17.09 7.89
C GLU A 131 24.69 -17.64 8.73
N MET A 132 23.93 -16.79 9.40
CA MET A 132 22.74 -17.16 10.16
C MET A 132 21.66 -17.80 9.28
N VAL A 133 21.37 -17.24 8.10
CA VAL A 133 20.38 -17.78 7.16
C VAL A 133 20.80 -19.16 6.67
N ILE A 134 22.10 -19.34 6.39
CA ILE A 134 22.66 -20.61 5.92
C ILE A 134 22.65 -21.68 7.02
N GLN A 135 23.07 -21.31 8.23
CA GLN A 135 23.20 -22.28 9.34
C GLN A 135 21.86 -22.63 9.99
N SER A 136 20.93 -21.67 10.06
CA SER A 136 19.65 -21.84 10.76
C SER A 136 18.50 -21.13 10.03
N PRO A 137 18.05 -21.63 8.87
CA PRO A 137 16.96 -20.99 8.12
C PRO A 137 15.65 -20.93 8.91
N VAL A 138 15.37 -21.92 9.75
CA VAL A 138 14.18 -21.94 10.62
C VAL A 138 14.24 -20.84 11.67
N ALA A 139 15.40 -20.60 12.28
CA ALA A 139 15.59 -19.50 13.21
C ALA A 139 15.42 -18.15 12.51
N SER A 140 16.00 -17.99 11.34
CA SER A 140 15.87 -16.80 10.49
C SER A 140 14.42 -16.49 10.14
N GLN A 141 13.66 -17.49 9.71
CA GLN A 141 12.21 -17.35 9.45
C GLN A 141 11.41 -17.03 10.73
N THR A 142 11.83 -17.58 11.88
CA THR A 142 11.17 -17.31 13.17
C THR A 142 11.39 -15.87 13.60
N ILE A 143 12.61 -15.33 13.41
CA ILE A 143 12.92 -13.91 13.67
C ILE A 143 12.05 -13.02 12.77
N LEU A 144 11.93 -13.32 11.48
CA LEU A 144 11.05 -12.60 10.56
C LEU A 144 9.59 -12.62 11.03
N LYS A 145 9.08 -13.77 11.49
CA LYS A 145 7.72 -13.89 12.03
C LYS A 145 7.53 -13.04 13.28
N VAL A 146 8.48 -13.08 14.20
CA VAL A 146 8.43 -12.29 15.45
C VAL A 146 8.49 -10.80 15.12
N TYR A 147 9.38 -10.38 14.21
CA TYR A 147 9.47 -8.99 13.81
C TYR A 147 8.19 -8.50 13.10
N ARG A 148 7.62 -9.32 12.22
CA ARG A 148 6.32 -9.00 11.58
C ARG A 148 5.18 -8.88 12.62
N ALA A 149 5.17 -9.75 13.64
CA ALA A 149 4.22 -9.66 14.74
C ALA A 149 4.43 -8.38 15.58
N TYR A 150 5.70 -8.02 15.84
CA TYR A 150 6.06 -6.76 16.51
C TYR A 150 5.61 -5.54 15.68
N GLN A 151 5.89 -5.49 14.39
CA GLN A 151 5.44 -4.43 13.50
C GLN A 151 3.91 -4.32 13.49
N LYS A 152 3.22 -5.45 13.47
CA LYS A 152 1.76 -5.49 13.56
C LYS A 152 1.27 -4.89 14.89
N ALA A 153 1.84 -5.32 16.01
CA ALA A 153 1.49 -4.80 17.33
C ALA A 153 1.78 -3.30 17.45
N ARG A 154 2.92 -2.83 16.92
CA ARG A 154 3.27 -1.40 16.86
C ARG A 154 2.26 -0.61 16.02
N ASN A 155 1.88 -1.15 14.87
CA ASN A 155 0.85 -0.55 14.01
C ASN A 155 -0.53 -0.54 14.69
N ASP A 156 -0.88 -1.58 15.44
CA ASP A 156 -2.13 -1.65 16.20
C ASP A 156 -2.16 -0.63 17.36
N ILE A 157 -1.04 -0.44 18.06
CA ILE A 157 -0.89 0.61 19.10
C ILE A 157 -0.99 2.00 18.46
N GLN A 158 -0.32 2.23 17.35
CA GLN A 158 -0.40 3.48 16.60
C GLN A 158 -1.83 3.75 16.12
N TYR A 159 -2.51 2.73 15.61
CA TYR A 159 -3.92 2.78 15.23
C TYR A 159 -4.82 3.22 16.39
N LEU A 160 -4.63 2.60 17.56
CA LEU A 160 -5.38 2.98 18.76
C LEU A 160 -5.08 4.43 19.19
N GLY A 161 -3.81 4.86 19.09
CA GLY A 161 -3.40 6.22 19.37
C GLY A 161 -4.00 7.26 18.40
N GLU A 162 -4.01 6.95 17.11
CA GLU A 162 -4.64 7.80 16.09
C GLU A 162 -6.16 7.88 16.31
N ARG A 163 -6.81 6.76 16.58
CA ARG A 163 -8.24 6.70 16.86
C ARG A 163 -8.64 7.48 18.12
N LEU A 164 -7.87 7.37 19.18
CA LEU A 164 -8.07 8.16 20.41
C LEU A 164 -7.87 9.68 20.17
N SER A 165 -7.03 10.04 19.18
CA SER A 165 -6.76 11.45 18.87
C SER A 165 -7.71 12.06 17.84
N GLU A 166 -8.34 11.26 16.99
CA GLU A 166 -9.29 11.68 15.95
C GLU A 166 -10.75 11.61 16.41
N ASP A 167 -11.01 10.99 17.56
CA ASP A 167 -12.38 10.87 18.04
C ASP A 167 -12.90 12.26 18.42
N SER A 168 -13.59 12.87 17.45
CA SER A 168 -14.36 14.11 17.64
C SER A 168 -15.36 13.99 18.80
N LEU A 169 -15.68 12.75 19.21
CA LEU A 169 -16.45 12.45 20.40
C LEU A 169 -15.74 12.91 21.68
N TYR A 170 -14.38 12.79 21.74
CA TYR A 170 -13.66 13.23 22.94
C TYR A 170 -13.64 14.75 23.07
N SER A 171 -13.39 15.48 21.99
CA SER A 171 -13.41 16.96 22.02
C SER A 171 -14.82 17.53 22.04
N ALA A 172 -15.78 16.90 21.37
CA ALA A 172 -17.18 17.27 21.43
C ALA A 172 -17.75 16.98 22.83
N SER A 173 -17.48 15.81 23.41
CA SER A 173 -17.90 15.45 24.78
C SER A 173 -17.23 16.32 25.82
N GLU A 174 -15.96 16.71 25.69
CA GLU A 174 -15.31 17.65 26.61
C GLU A 174 -16.00 19.02 26.59
N HIS A 175 -16.30 19.53 25.40
CA HIS A 175 -16.98 20.81 25.26
C HIS A 175 -18.41 20.76 25.81
N GLU A 176 -19.16 19.71 25.55
CA GLU A 176 -20.52 19.49 26.01
C GLU A 176 -20.57 19.30 27.52
N LEU A 177 -19.71 18.46 28.10
CA LEU A 177 -19.58 18.31 29.56
C LEU A 177 -19.22 19.63 30.26
N ARG A 178 -18.33 20.42 29.69
CA ARG A 178 -17.92 21.71 30.22
C ARG A 178 -19.07 22.71 30.15
N THR A 179 -19.88 22.67 29.10
CA THR A 179 -21.07 23.51 28.95
C THR A 179 -22.15 23.19 29.99
N ILE A 180 -22.47 21.89 30.16
CA ILE A 180 -23.43 21.40 31.14
C ILE A 180 -22.99 21.77 32.57
N LEU A 181 -21.72 21.52 32.92
CA LEU A 181 -21.16 21.90 34.24
C LEU A 181 -21.22 23.41 34.49
N THR A 182 -20.94 24.23 33.45
CA THR A 182 -21.02 25.68 33.56
C THR A 182 -22.45 26.13 33.76
N SER A 183 -23.43 25.53 33.07
CA SER A 183 -24.84 25.79 33.21
C SER A 183 -25.31 25.48 34.64
N ILE A 184 -25.06 24.27 35.14
CA ILE A 184 -25.40 23.85 36.51
C ILE A 184 -24.79 24.82 37.55
N ARG A 185 -23.51 25.15 37.41
CA ARG A 185 -22.79 26.06 38.31
C ARG A 185 -23.41 27.46 38.31
N SER A 186 -23.70 28.02 37.15
CA SER A 186 -24.27 29.36 37.00
C SER A 186 -25.64 29.45 37.68
N PHE A 187 -26.51 28.47 37.47
CA PHE A 187 -27.81 28.44 38.15
C PHE A 187 -27.68 28.23 39.66
N ALA A 188 -26.73 27.42 40.12
CA ALA A 188 -26.45 27.23 41.55
C ALA A 188 -25.93 28.54 42.18
N GLU A 189 -25.03 29.28 41.55
CA GLU A 189 -24.52 30.59 41.99
C GLU A 189 -25.67 31.63 42.05
N ILE A 190 -26.54 31.68 41.04
CA ILE A 190 -27.70 32.58 41.04
C ILE A 190 -28.64 32.27 42.23
N LEU A 191 -28.91 31.00 42.50
CA LEU A 191 -29.75 30.57 43.61
C LEU A 191 -29.11 30.83 44.99
N HIS A 192 -27.78 30.74 45.08
CA HIS A 192 -27.02 30.99 46.31
C HIS A 192 -26.95 32.49 46.63
N ASP A 193 -26.66 33.32 45.63
CA ASP A 193 -26.40 34.74 45.84
C ASP A 193 -27.68 35.58 45.95
N ASN A 194 -28.83 35.05 45.52
CA ASN A 194 -30.11 35.78 45.56
C ASN A 194 -31.14 35.06 46.45
N ILE A 195 -31.21 35.47 47.71
CA ILE A 195 -32.12 34.87 48.70
C ILE A 195 -33.60 35.17 48.39
N ASN A 196 -33.92 36.23 47.64
CA ASN A 196 -35.27 36.72 47.39
C ASN A 196 -35.80 36.43 45.97
N ILE A 197 -35.36 35.34 45.33
CA ILE A 197 -35.90 34.92 44.03
C ILE A 197 -37.39 34.49 44.22
N PRO A 198 -38.27 34.88 43.29
CA PRO A 198 -39.65 34.37 43.26
C PRO A 198 -39.69 32.85 43.24
N GLU A 199 -40.57 32.21 43.94
CA GLU A 199 -40.66 30.76 44.09
C GLU A 199 -40.81 30.06 42.69
N GLU A 200 -41.50 30.69 41.77
CA GLU A 200 -41.69 30.19 40.40
C GLU A 200 -40.36 30.11 39.62
N ASP A 201 -39.52 31.14 39.71
CA ASP A 201 -38.21 31.20 39.06
C ASP A 201 -37.22 30.24 39.76
N ARG A 202 -37.33 30.12 41.08
CA ARG A 202 -36.53 29.18 41.87
C ARG A 202 -36.80 27.74 41.44
N GLN A 203 -38.06 27.35 41.30
CA GLN A 203 -38.46 26.02 40.82
C GLN A 203 -37.99 25.77 39.39
N LYS A 204 -38.04 26.78 38.53
CA LYS A 204 -37.58 26.71 37.16
C LYS A 204 -36.08 26.48 37.11
N PHE A 205 -35.26 27.21 37.87
CA PHE A 205 -33.81 27.04 37.90
C PHE A 205 -33.41 25.68 38.49
N LEU A 206 -34.08 25.21 39.53
CA LEU A 206 -33.88 23.86 40.06
C LEU A 206 -34.24 22.77 39.03
N GLY A 207 -35.33 22.95 38.27
CA GLY A 207 -35.72 22.04 37.21
C GLY A 207 -34.67 21.94 36.08
N ILE A 208 -34.07 23.07 35.71
CA ILE A 208 -32.97 23.09 34.71
C ILE A 208 -31.75 22.35 35.27
N MET A 209 -31.36 22.64 36.53
CA MET A 209 -30.20 21.95 37.14
C MET A 209 -30.39 20.44 37.25
N VAL A 210 -31.59 19.96 37.55
CA VAL A 210 -31.90 18.52 37.61
C VAL A 210 -31.75 17.93 36.21
N LYS A 211 -32.33 18.57 35.19
CA LYS A 211 -32.22 18.10 33.78
C LYS A 211 -30.78 18.04 33.29
N GLU A 212 -30.02 19.11 33.49
CA GLU A 212 -28.60 19.19 33.11
C GLU A 212 -27.76 18.15 33.88
N SER A 213 -28.09 17.86 35.16
CA SER A 213 -27.42 16.81 35.95
C SER A 213 -27.73 15.40 35.41
N GLU A 214 -28.94 15.15 34.92
CA GLU A 214 -29.32 13.89 34.27
C GLU A 214 -28.57 13.73 32.95
N GLU A 215 -28.48 14.77 32.14
CA GLU A 215 -27.73 14.81 30.89
C GLU A 215 -26.22 14.57 31.13
N LEU A 216 -25.66 15.21 32.19
CA LEU A 216 -24.28 14.98 32.60
C LEU A 216 -24.04 13.51 32.99
N SER A 217 -24.94 12.91 33.75
CA SER A 217 -24.84 11.50 34.15
C SER A 217 -24.86 10.56 32.93
N GLN A 218 -25.74 10.80 31.94
CA GLN A 218 -25.84 10.02 30.73
C GLN A 218 -24.56 10.13 29.87
N ASN A 219 -23.99 11.33 29.77
CA ASN A 219 -22.74 11.55 29.04
C ASN A 219 -21.55 10.88 29.73
N ILE A 220 -21.48 10.95 31.07
CA ILE A 220 -20.47 10.25 31.87
C ILE A 220 -20.61 8.73 31.74
N ASP A 221 -21.83 8.19 31.82
CA ASP A 221 -22.08 6.76 31.63
C ASP A 221 -21.65 6.30 30.23
N THR A 222 -21.89 7.11 29.20
CA THR A 222 -21.45 6.84 27.83
C THR A 222 -19.94 6.82 27.75
N LEU A 223 -19.24 7.78 28.38
CA LEU A 223 -17.79 7.81 28.44
C LEU A 223 -17.21 6.65 29.25
N ILE A 224 -17.82 6.30 30.40
CA ILE A 224 -17.38 5.17 31.22
C ILE A 224 -17.55 3.85 30.44
N ARG A 225 -18.67 3.65 29.76
CA ARG A 225 -18.88 2.48 28.90
C ARG A 225 -17.87 2.44 27.75
N PHE A 226 -17.53 3.59 27.22
CA PHE A 226 -16.48 3.69 26.19
C PHE A 226 -15.09 3.34 26.76
N VAL A 227 -14.72 3.84 27.95
CA VAL A 227 -13.42 3.60 28.59
C VAL A 227 -13.33 2.21 29.21
N SER A 228 -14.40 1.69 29.82
CA SER A 228 -14.43 0.35 30.45
C SER A 228 -14.58 -0.80 29.45
N GLY A 229 -14.71 -0.50 28.16
CA GLY A 229 -14.83 -1.55 27.14
C GLY A 229 -16.17 -2.28 27.11
N GLU A 230 -17.15 -1.90 27.95
CA GLU A 230 -18.49 -2.51 27.89
C GLU A 230 -19.29 -2.06 26.66
N GLY A 231 -18.97 -0.90 26.09
CA GLY A 231 -19.35 -0.49 24.73
C GLY A 231 -18.46 -1.07 23.64
N LEU A 232 -17.26 -1.49 23.99
CA LEU A 232 -16.25 -2.09 23.14
C LEU A 232 -16.57 -3.53 22.71
N ASN A 233 -17.42 -4.25 23.45
CA ASN A 233 -17.85 -5.61 23.06
C ASN A 233 -18.78 -5.66 21.84
N ARG A 234 -19.20 -4.51 21.30
CA ARG A 234 -19.88 -4.43 19.99
C ARG A 234 -19.11 -3.66 18.92
N SER A 235 -18.03 -2.91 19.24
CA SER A 235 -17.28 -2.12 18.24
C SER A 235 -15.76 -2.29 18.30
N VAL A 236 -15.16 -2.92 19.30
CA VAL A 236 -13.71 -3.22 19.38
C VAL A 236 -13.31 -4.43 18.56
N GLY A 237 -14.29 -5.18 18.05
CA GLY A 237 -14.04 -6.32 17.15
C GLY A 237 -14.12 -6.01 15.68
N THR A 238 -14.72 -4.89 15.26
CA THR A 238 -14.92 -4.60 13.84
C THR A 238 -13.95 -3.52 13.38
N ARG A 239 -12.91 -3.94 12.66
CA ARG A 239 -12.09 -3.02 11.87
C ARG A 239 -12.98 -2.27 10.89
N PRO A 240 -12.66 -1.03 10.52
CA PRO A 240 -13.38 -0.36 9.45
C PRO A 240 -13.46 -1.25 8.21
N PRO A 241 -14.63 -1.38 7.58
CA PRO A 241 -14.82 -2.24 6.41
C PRO A 241 -13.78 -2.02 5.30
N LEU A 242 -13.40 -0.76 5.08
CA LEU A 242 -12.39 -0.39 4.10
C LEU A 242 -11.00 -0.99 4.42
N ASP A 243 -10.64 -1.06 5.71
CA ASP A 243 -9.35 -1.60 6.10
C ASP A 243 -9.29 -3.12 5.94
N GLU A 244 -10.36 -3.84 6.28
CA GLU A 244 -10.44 -5.28 6.07
C GLU A 244 -10.33 -5.63 4.59
N VAL A 245 -11.00 -4.87 3.72
CA VAL A 245 -10.92 -5.04 2.27
C VAL A 245 -9.53 -4.70 1.74
N ASN A 246 -8.91 -3.61 2.21
CA ASN A 246 -7.56 -3.26 1.79
C ASN A 246 -6.53 -4.32 2.26
N ASP A 247 -6.64 -4.84 3.48
CA ASP A 247 -5.78 -5.90 3.98
C ASP A 247 -5.96 -7.19 3.14
N PHE A 248 -7.19 -7.51 2.73
CA PHE A 248 -7.46 -8.64 1.84
C PHE A 248 -6.81 -8.45 0.47
N LEU A 249 -6.94 -7.26 -0.16
CA LEU A 249 -6.29 -6.95 -1.43
C LEU A 249 -4.76 -7.04 -1.31
N GLN A 250 -4.20 -6.51 -0.23
CA GLN A 250 -2.76 -6.51 0.02
C GLN A 250 -2.22 -7.94 0.18
N ASN A 251 -2.90 -8.80 0.95
CA ASN A 251 -2.53 -10.20 1.16
C ASN A 251 -2.54 -11.00 -0.14
N ASN A 252 -3.45 -10.68 -1.06
CA ASN A 252 -3.53 -11.29 -2.39
C ASN A 252 -2.68 -10.57 -3.44
N ARG A 253 -1.78 -9.65 -3.05
CA ARG A 253 -0.97 -8.83 -3.97
C ARG A 253 -1.82 -8.11 -5.02
N ASN A 254 -3.08 -7.83 -4.72
CA ASN A 254 -4.04 -7.20 -5.62
C ASN A 254 -4.16 -7.91 -6.98
N TYR A 255 -4.00 -9.25 -7.01
CA TYR A 255 -4.12 -10.09 -8.20
C TYR A 255 -5.02 -11.30 -7.95
N PHE A 256 -6.01 -11.50 -8.82
CA PHE A 256 -7.01 -12.56 -8.71
C PHE A 256 -7.12 -13.32 -10.03
N GLY A 257 -6.33 -14.40 -10.18
CA GLY A 257 -6.21 -15.16 -11.42
C GLY A 257 -7.53 -15.73 -11.93
N GLU A 258 -8.44 -16.14 -11.05
CA GLU A 258 -9.76 -16.65 -11.43
C GLU A 258 -10.65 -15.56 -12.05
N LEU A 259 -10.58 -14.34 -11.55
CA LEU A 259 -11.31 -13.19 -12.12
C LEU A 259 -10.69 -12.73 -13.44
N GLU A 260 -9.37 -12.83 -13.59
CA GLU A 260 -8.69 -12.57 -14.87
C GLU A 260 -9.14 -13.59 -15.94
N GLN A 261 -9.20 -14.88 -15.57
CA GLN A 261 -9.67 -15.91 -16.49
C GLN A 261 -11.13 -15.70 -16.88
N ALA A 262 -12.01 -15.44 -15.91
CA ALA A 262 -13.41 -15.15 -16.18
C ALA A 262 -13.59 -13.90 -17.08
N ALA A 263 -12.73 -12.89 -16.95
CA ALA A 263 -12.76 -11.71 -17.80
C ALA A 263 -12.31 -12.02 -19.25
N ASN A 264 -11.31 -12.90 -19.42
CA ASN A 264 -10.87 -13.36 -20.75
C ASN A 264 -11.97 -14.22 -21.40
N ASP A 265 -12.58 -15.14 -20.65
CA ASP A 265 -13.67 -15.99 -21.15
C ASP A 265 -14.85 -15.14 -21.62
N LEU A 266 -15.21 -14.09 -20.86
CA LEU A 266 -16.24 -13.14 -21.26
C LEU A 266 -15.86 -12.40 -22.55
N ALA A 267 -14.60 -11.96 -22.67
CA ALA A 267 -14.13 -11.24 -23.85
C ALA A 267 -14.19 -12.11 -25.12
N GLU A 268 -13.87 -13.40 -24.99
CA GLU A 268 -13.96 -14.37 -26.08
C GLU A 268 -15.42 -14.65 -26.47
N ILE A 269 -16.29 -14.93 -25.50
CA ILE A 269 -17.72 -15.23 -25.72
C ILE A 269 -18.43 -14.05 -26.37
N ALA A 270 -18.24 -12.85 -25.84
CA ALA A 270 -18.88 -11.64 -26.34
C ALA A 270 -18.24 -11.11 -27.61
N ASN A 271 -17.03 -11.58 -27.96
CA ASN A 271 -16.27 -11.20 -29.14
C ASN A 271 -16.28 -9.69 -29.43
N PHE A 272 -15.98 -8.88 -28.39
CA PHE A 272 -16.02 -7.42 -28.52
C PHE A 272 -14.66 -6.81 -28.83
N GLY A 273 -14.62 -5.96 -29.86
CA GLY A 273 -13.50 -5.08 -30.16
C GLY A 273 -13.58 -3.77 -29.37
N HIS A 274 -12.56 -2.92 -29.53
CA HIS A 274 -12.52 -1.64 -28.81
C HIS A 274 -13.68 -0.68 -29.14
N PHE A 275 -14.18 -0.69 -30.37
CA PHE A 275 -15.16 0.28 -30.85
C PHE A 275 -16.62 -0.11 -30.56
N ASP A 276 -16.94 -1.40 -30.49
CA ASP A 276 -18.32 -1.92 -30.34
C ASP A 276 -18.60 -2.47 -28.93
N ARG A 277 -17.61 -2.39 -28.03
CA ARG A 277 -17.64 -2.97 -26.68
C ARG A 277 -18.90 -2.61 -25.89
N LEU A 278 -19.32 -1.34 -25.94
CA LEU A 278 -20.51 -0.90 -25.19
C LEU A 278 -21.78 -1.65 -25.64
N GLN A 279 -22.00 -1.72 -26.94
CA GLN A 279 -23.21 -2.36 -27.48
C GLN A 279 -23.20 -3.87 -27.26
N LYS A 280 -22.07 -4.50 -27.43
CA LYS A 280 -21.89 -5.93 -27.21
C LYS A 280 -22.02 -6.32 -25.74
N LEU A 281 -21.50 -5.50 -24.81
CA LEU A 281 -21.73 -5.72 -23.37
C LEU A 281 -23.21 -5.57 -22.99
N ILE A 282 -23.91 -4.57 -23.51
CA ILE A 282 -25.36 -4.41 -23.29
C ILE A 282 -26.12 -5.62 -23.83
N HIS A 283 -25.76 -6.06 -25.05
CA HIS A 283 -26.38 -7.25 -25.66
C HIS A 283 -26.11 -8.51 -24.82
N TYR A 284 -24.88 -8.76 -24.45
CA TYR A 284 -24.47 -9.88 -23.59
C TYR A 284 -25.19 -9.86 -22.24
N ALA A 285 -25.20 -8.70 -21.56
CA ALA A 285 -25.87 -8.54 -20.26
C ALA A 285 -27.36 -8.93 -20.35
N LYS A 286 -28.04 -8.48 -21.43
CA LYS A 286 -29.47 -8.76 -21.64
C LYS A 286 -29.73 -10.22 -21.98
N HIS A 287 -28.94 -10.83 -22.88
CA HIS A 287 -29.24 -12.16 -23.42
C HIS A 287 -28.78 -13.29 -22.50
N GLU A 288 -27.61 -13.17 -21.89
CA GLU A 288 -27.04 -14.22 -21.05
C GLU A 288 -27.45 -14.09 -19.58
N HIS A 289 -27.71 -12.88 -19.11
CA HIS A 289 -27.97 -12.64 -17.67
C HIS A 289 -29.34 -11.99 -17.39
N ASN A 290 -30.17 -11.75 -18.42
CA ASN A 290 -31.44 -11.02 -18.30
C ASN A 290 -31.29 -9.63 -17.62
N LEU A 291 -30.08 -9.04 -17.66
CA LEU A 291 -29.80 -7.75 -17.10
C LEU A 291 -30.24 -6.65 -18.06
N ALA A 292 -31.31 -5.94 -17.72
CA ALA A 292 -31.75 -4.76 -18.45
C ALA A 292 -30.83 -3.58 -18.16
N VAL A 293 -30.30 -2.94 -19.22
CA VAL A 293 -29.45 -1.74 -19.10
C VAL A 293 -30.19 -0.57 -19.71
N GLU A 294 -30.51 0.42 -18.89
CA GLU A 294 -31.16 1.67 -19.30
C GLU A 294 -30.18 2.84 -19.15
N ILE A 295 -29.94 3.58 -20.24
CA ILE A 295 -29.11 4.77 -20.24
C ILE A 295 -30.02 5.98 -20.38
N GLY A 296 -30.06 6.86 -19.36
CA GLY A 296 -30.76 8.13 -19.39
C GLY A 296 -32.12 8.18 -18.72
N GLY A 297 -32.44 7.25 -17.86
CA GLY A 297 -33.67 7.30 -17.07
C GLY A 297 -33.72 8.49 -16.10
N GLU A 298 -34.87 9.13 -15.96
CA GLU A 298 -35.12 10.21 -14.98
C GLU A 298 -35.12 9.66 -13.53
N ALA A 299 -35.14 8.33 -13.35
CA ALA A 299 -35.36 7.63 -12.08
C ALA A 299 -34.17 7.63 -11.12
N LEU A 300 -33.06 8.30 -11.44
CA LEU A 300 -31.84 8.18 -10.66
C LEU A 300 -31.78 9.06 -9.41
N HIS A 301 -32.85 9.74 -9.03
CA HIS A 301 -32.96 10.56 -7.78
C HIS A 301 -31.69 11.27 -7.31
N GLY A 302 -30.80 11.62 -8.24
CA GLY A 302 -29.51 12.26 -7.93
C GLY A 302 -28.31 11.33 -7.96
N GLU A 303 -28.45 10.06 -8.29
CA GLU A 303 -27.36 9.11 -8.48
C GLU A 303 -26.92 9.04 -9.95
N LEU A 304 -25.66 8.72 -10.20
CA LEU A 304 -25.13 8.51 -11.56
C LEU A 304 -25.36 7.07 -12.05
N VAL A 305 -25.47 6.14 -11.11
CA VAL A 305 -25.58 4.70 -11.33
C VAL A 305 -26.50 4.09 -10.28
N HIS A 306 -27.49 3.33 -10.72
CA HIS A 306 -28.34 2.56 -9.83
C HIS A 306 -28.47 1.13 -10.36
N PHE A 307 -28.04 0.13 -9.56
CA PHE A 307 -28.13 -1.28 -9.89
C PHE A 307 -29.08 -1.98 -8.91
N ASP A 308 -30.21 -2.43 -9.40
CA ASP A 308 -31.15 -3.29 -8.66
C ASP A 308 -30.86 -4.75 -8.99
N SER A 309 -30.23 -5.46 -8.06
CA SER A 309 -29.88 -6.87 -8.21
C SER A 309 -31.09 -7.81 -8.20
N LYS A 310 -32.24 -7.38 -7.64
CA LYS A 310 -33.47 -8.19 -7.59
C LYS A 310 -34.25 -8.10 -8.90
N LEU A 311 -34.34 -6.90 -9.47
CA LEU A 311 -35.00 -6.64 -10.75
C LEU A 311 -34.08 -6.90 -11.94
N LEU A 312 -32.79 -7.13 -11.73
CA LEU A 312 -31.76 -7.21 -12.75
C LEU A 312 -31.83 -5.99 -13.69
N LEU A 313 -31.87 -4.80 -13.08
CA LEU A 313 -31.99 -3.53 -13.79
C LEU A 313 -30.82 -2.62 -13.43
N LEU A 314 -30.10 -2.15 -14.45
CA LEU A 314 -29.02 -1.19 -14.32
C LEU A 314 -29.40 0.11 -14.98
N ASN A 315 -29.61 1.16 -14.18
CA ASN A 315 -29.87 2.51 -14.65
C ASN A 315 -28.58 3.34 -14.62
N LEU A 316 -28.25 3.96 -15.75
CA LEU A 316 -27.03 4.76 -15.94
C LEU A 316 -27.38 6.16 -16.43
N SER A 317 -26.74 7.18 -15.87
CA SER A 317 -26.93 8.56 -16.29
C SER A 317 -26.27 8.86 -17.64
N TYR A 318 -26.89 9.69 -18.47
CA TYR A 318 -26.27 10.27 -19.68
C TYR A 318 -25.02 11.10 -19.40
N SER A 319 -24.85 11.61 -18.17
CA SER A 319 -23.69 12.39 -17.79
C SER A 319 -22.42 11.55 -17.64
N LEU A 320 -22.53 10.22 -17.65
CA LEU A 320 -21.37 9.33 -17.53
C LEU A 320 -20.59 9.30 -18.86
N PRO A 321 -19.26 9.46 -18.82
CA PRO A 321 -18.41 9.20 -19.98
C PRO A 321 -18.56 7.75 -20.47
N ARG A 322 -18.35 7.52 -21.76
CA ARG A 322 -18.49 6.20 -22.40
C ARG A 322 -17.70 5.09 -21.68
N ASN A 323 -16.47 5.37 -21.28
CA ASN A 323 -15.64 4.44 -20.54
C ASN A 323 -16.22 4.07 -19.15
N SER A 324 -16.88 5.04 -18.49
CA SER A 324 -17.59 4.80 -17.23
C SER A 324 -18.83 3.94 -17.42
N LEU A 325 -19.59 4.16 -18.50
CA LEU A 325 -20.75 3.31 -18.86
C LEU A 325 -20.31 1.86 -19.05
N ILE A 326 -19.26 1.63 -19.85
CA ILE A 326 -18.70 0.29 -20.10
C ILE A 326 -18.27 -0.36 -18.78
N PHE A 327 -17.55 0.40 -17.93
CA PHE A 327 -17.09 -0.09 -16.63
C PHE A 327 -18.25 -0.51 -15.72
N GLN A 328 -19.30 0.30 -15.61
CA GLN A 328 -20.46 0.00 -14.76
C GLN A 328 -21.24 -1.22 -15.25
N ILE A 329 -21.39 -1.38 -16.56
CA ILE A 329 -22.03 -2.58 -17.14
C ILE A 329 -21.17 -3.82 -16.84
N ALA A 330 -19.86 -3.77 -17.07
CA ALA A 330 -18.96 -4.87 -16.77
C ALA A 330 -18.95 -5.21 -15.26
N ARG A 331 -19.00 -4.21 -14.37
CA ARG A 331 -19.10 -4.40 -12.92
C ARG A 331 -20.41 -5.11 -12.55
N SER A 332 -21.55 -4.70 -13.12
CA SER A 332 -22.85 -5.35 -12.86
C SER A 332 -22.90 -6.79 -13.39
N ILE A 333 -22.28 -7.05 -14.55
CA ILE A 333 -22.07 -8.41 -15.05
C ILE A 333 -21.20 -9.20 -14.05
N GLY A 334 -20.13 -8.60 -13.51
CA GLY A 334 -19.25 -9.23 -12.52
C GLY A 334 -19.98 -9.67 -11.26
N HIS A 335 -20.93 -8.87 -10.76
CA HIS A 335 -21.77 -9.26 -9.62
C HIS A 335 -22.62 -10.51 -9.89
N ILE A 336 -23.02 -10.76 -11.13
CA ILE A 336 -23.86 -11.89 -11.52
C ILE A 336 -22.97 -13.06 -11.97
N TYR A 337 -22.14 -12.85 -12.97
CA TYR A 337 -21.32 -13.88 -13.62
C TYR A 337 -20.24 -14.44 -12.71
N CYS A 338 -19.58 -13.60 -11.93
CA CYS A 338 -18.50 -14.00 -11.02
C CYS A 338 -18.96 -14.25 -9.58
N ALA A 339 -20.29 -14.28 -9.29
CA ALA A 339 -20.80 -14.40 -7.93
C ALA A 339 -20.19 -15.59 -7.16
N SER A 340 -20.10 -16.78 -7.77
CA SER A 340 -19.54 -17.98 -7.15
C SER A 340 -18.02 -17.86 -6.91
N ILE A 341 -17.29 -17.23 -7.81
CA ILE A 341 -15.85 -16.97 -7.69
C ILE A 341 -15.61 -15.98 -6.56
N ILE A 342 -16.35 -14.89 -6.55
CA ILE A 342 -16.27 -13.83 -5.54
C ILE A 342 -16.54 -14.40 -4.14
N GLU A 343 -17.62 -15.17 -3.97
CA GLU A 343 -17.94 -15.79 -2.67
C GLU A 343 -16.87 -16.78 -2.22
N ARG A 344 -16.23 -17.51 -3.14
CA ARG A 344 -15.12 -18.40 -2.80
C ARG A 344 -13.90 -17.62 -2.32
N LEU A 345 -13.49 -16.58 -3.06
CA LEU A 345 -12.37 -15.71 -2.69
C LEU A 345 -12.60 -15.04 -1.33
N MET A 346 -13.83 -14.62 -1.06
CA MET A 346 -14.19 -13.97 0.21
C MET A 346 -14.18 -14.93 1.41
N LYS A 347 -14.32 -16.26 1.21
CA LYS A 347 -14.21 -17.23 2.32
C LYS A 347 -12.82 -17.26 2.95
N GLU A 348 -11.79 -16.94 2.18
CA GLU A 348 -10.41 -16.86 2.65
C GLU A 348 -10.10 -15.51 3.32
N ALA A 349 -10.99 -14.53 3.21
CA ALA A 349 -10.83 -13.21 3.77
C ALA A 349 -11.35 -13.13 5.21
N LEU A 350 -10.58 -12.46 6.08
CA LEU A 350 -10.98 -12.19 7.46
C LEU A 350 -11.92 -10.95 7.51
N LEU A 351 -13.14 -11.10 6.97
CA LEU A 351 -14.17 -10.07 6.96
C LEU A 351 -15.11 -10.25 8.14
N THR A 352 -15.19 -9.27 9.03
CA THR A 352 -15.89 -9.39 10.32
C THR A 352 -17.32 -8.88 10.28
N SER A 353 -17.69 -8.03 9.30
CA SER A 353 -19.02 -7.43 9.18
C SER A 353 -19.66 -7.66 7.80
N ASP A 354 -20.98 -7.54 7.73
CA ASP A 354 -21.70 -7.61 6.44
C ASP A 354 -21.30 -6.42 5.54
N ALA A 355 -21.06 -5.25 6.12
CA ALA A 355 -20.56 -4.10 5.39
C ALA A 355 -19.20 -4.36 4.74
N SER A 356 -18.27 -5.06 5.43
CA SER A 356 -16.98 -5.47 4.86
C SER A 356 -17.16 -6.47 3.72
N ARG A 357 -18.10 -7.41 3.86
CA ARG A 357 -18.42 -8.39 2.82
C ARG A 357 -19.00 -7.73 1.58
N ASP A 358 -19.97 -6.83 1.75
CA ASP A 358 -20.57 -6.11 0.63
C ASP A 358 -19.55 -5.23 -0.09
N MET A 359 -18.69 -4.54 0.65
CA MET A 359 -17.60 -3.73 0.09
C MET A 359 -16.56 -4.59 -0.63
N CYS A 360 -16.21 -5.76 -0.10
CA CYS A 360 -15.27 -6.68 -0.73
C CYS A 360 -15.87 -7.26 -2.02
N ARG A 361 -17.14 -7.68 -2.00
CA ARG A 361 -17.86 -8.14 -3.17
C ARG A 361 -17.86 -7.11 -4.29
N ASP A 362 -18.16 -5.86 -3.94
CA ASP A 362 -18.12 -4.76 -4.90
C ASP A 362 -16.72 -4.48 -5.45
N THR A 363 -15.71 -4.55 -4.58
CA THR A 363 -14.31 -4.36 -4.98
C THR A 363 -13.84 -5.45 -5.96
N LEU A 364 -14.21 -6.71 -5.74
CA LEU A 364 -13.88 -7.81 -6.65
C LEU A 364 -14.64 -7.71 -7.97
N ALA A 365 -15.90 -7.25 -7.96
CA ALA A 365 -16.65 -6.95 -9.18
C ALA A 365 -16.01 -5.78 -9.96
N CYS A 366 -15.52 -4.75 -9.27
CA CYS A 366 -14.74 -3.68 -9.88
C CYS A 366 -13.41 -4.18 -10.47
N TYR A 367 -12.73 -5.12 -9.80
CA TYR A 367 -11.53 -5.77 -10.31
C TYR A 367 -11.83 -6.50 -11.63
N PHE A 368 -12.87 -7.33 -11.65
CA PHE A 368 -13.33 -8.04 -12.85
C PHE A 368 -13.62 -7.05 -14.00
N ALA A 369 -14.37 -5.98 -13.72
CA ALA A 369 -14.64 -4.95 -14.73
C ALA A 369 -13.35 -4.34 -15.30
N GLY A 370 -12.37 -4.08 -14.45
CA GLY A 370 -11.04 -3.63 -14.87
C GLY A 370 -10.33 -4.63 -15.79
N ALA A 371 -10.42 -5.93 -15.48
CA ALA A 371 -9.83 -7.01 -16.27
C ALA A 371 -10.53 -7.16 -17.64
N VAL A 372 -11.85 -7.01 -17.69
CA VAL A 372 -12.63 -7.02 -18.96
C VAL A 372 -12.24 -5.85 -19.87
N LEU A 373 -12.06 -4.66 -19.30
CA LEU A 373 -11.68 -3.48 -20.08
C LEU A 373 -10.25 -3.54 -20.56
N LEU A 374 -9.37 -4.11 -19.76
CA LEU A 374 -7.92 -4.11 -19.88
C LEU A 374 -7.39 -5.53 -19.67
N PRO A 375 -7.47 -6.41 -20.69
CA PRO A 375 -6.96 -7.78 -20.61
C PRO A 375 -5.50 -7.79 -20.17
N TYR A 376 -5.13 -8.74 -19.29
CA TYR A 376 -3.84 -8.72 -18.59
C TYR A 376 -2.65 -8.61 -19.54
N ASN A 377 -2.51 -9.56 -20.46
CA ASN A 377 -1.34 -9.65 -21.34
C ASN A 377 -1.24 -8.44 -22.28
N GLU A 378 -2.37 -8.06 -22.91
CA GLU A 378 -2.40 -6.92 -23.84
C GLU A 378 -2.02 -5.61 -23.13
N PHE A 379 -2.56 -5.39 -21.93
CA PHE A 379 -2.26 -4.18 -21.18
C PHE A 379 -0.85 -4.18 -20.59
N PHE A 380 -0.35 -5.34 -20.14
CA PHE A 380 1.00 -5.50 -19.63
C PHE A 380 2.06 -5.22 -20.72
N GLU A 381 1.89 -5.81 -21.91
CA GLU A 381 2.79 -5.56 -23.05
C GLU A 381 2.75 -4.10 -23.50
N ALA A 382 1.56 -3.53 -23.62
CA ALA A 382 1.39 -2.12 -23.96
C ALA A 382 2.06 -1.20 -22.92
N ALA A 383 1.91 -1.50 -21.62
CA ALA A 383 2.53 -0.70 -20.58
C ALA A 383 4.06 -0.71 -20.65
N GLN A 384 4.66 -1.87 -20.95
CA GLN A 384 6.11 -1.97 -21.14
C GLN A 384 6.58 -1.25 -22.41
N GLU A 385 5.86 -1.41 -23.52
CA GLU A 385 6.15 -0.78 -24.81
C GLU A 385 6.23 0.74 -24.69
N VAL A 386 5.24 1.37 -24.04
CA VAL A 386 5.20 2.83 -23.85
C VAL A 386 5.93 3.29 -22.58
N ARG A 387 6.73 2.42 -21.95
CA ARG A 387 7.48 2.74 -20.72
C ARG A 387 6.59 3.37 -19.63
N TYR A 388 5.41 2.80 -19.43
CA TYR A 388 4.41 3.23 -18.46
C TYR A 388 3.93 4.68 -18.62
N ASP A 389 3.88 5.17 -19.86
CA ASP A 389 3.26 6.46 -20.18
C ASP A 389 1.74 6.38 -19.98
N LEU A 390 1.26 7.03 -18.92
CA LEU A 390 -0.15 6.95 -18.50
C LEU A 390 -1.08 7.59 -19.53
N GLU A 391 -0.64 8.62 -20.24
CA GLU A 391 -1.46 9.32 -21.25
C GLU A 391 -1.56 8.49 -22.54
N GLN A 392 -0.48 7.87 -22.97
CA GLN A 392 -0.52 6.94 -24.10
C GLN A 392 -1.41 5.74 -23.80
N LEU A 393 -1.34 5.17 -22.59
CA LEU A 393 -2.21 4.08 -22.16
C LEU A 393 -3.69 4.51 -22.11
N GLN A 394 -3.98 5.71 -21.59
CA GLN A 394 -5.35 6.25 -21.62
C GLN A 394 -5.90 6.32 -23.05
N ASN A 395 -5.12 6.85 -23.97
CA ASN A 395 -5.52 7.02 -25.37
C ASN A 395 -5.67 5.69 -26.09
N ARG A 396 -4.71 4.77 -25.91
CA ARG A 396 -4.71 3.45 -26.57
C ARG A 396 -5.92 2.60 -26.17
N PHE A 397 -6.32 2.63 -24.90
CA PHE A 397 -7.42 1.83 -24.38
C PHE A 397 -8.73 2.60 -24.18
N ALA A 398 -8.75 3.89 -24.48
CA ALA A 398 -9.89 4.79 -24.30
C ALA A 398 -10.50 4.75 -22.89
N ILE A 399 -9.65 4.82 -21.86
CA ILE A 399 -10.02 4.72 -20.44
C ILE A 399 -9.58 5.96 -19.65
N SER A 400 -10.01 6.06 -18.38
CA SER A 400 -9.64 7.18 -17.52
C SER A 400 -8.25 6.99 -16.89
N PHE A 401 -7.64 8.09 -16.45
CA PHE A 401 -6.38 8.08 -15.68
C PHE A 401 -6.46 7.19 -14.45
N GLU A 402 -7.57 7.28 -13.67
CA GLU A 402 -7.79 6.42 -12.49
C GLU A 402 -7.81 4.94 -12.86
N GLN A 403 -8.45 4.58 -13.98
CA GLN A 403 -8.52 3.18 -14.46
C GLN A 403 -7.15 2.65 -14.88
N VAL A 404 -6.33 3.46 -15.58
CA VAL A 404 -4.94 3.10 -15.91
C VAL A 404 -4.14 2.84 -14.63
N CYS A 405 -4.13 3.79 -13.71
CA CYS A 405 -3.36 3.68 -12.47
C CYS A 405 -3.80 2.48 -11.62
N HIS A 406 -5.12 2.27 -11.50
CA HIS A 406 -5.66 1.12 -10.78
C HIS A 406 -5.25 -0.21 -11.43
N ARG A 407 -5.33 -0.31 -12.77
CA ARG A 407 -4.95 -1.52 -13.50
C ARG A 407 -3.46 -1.83 -13.37
N LEU A 408 -2.59 -0.82 -13.47
CA LEU A 408 -1.14 -0.99 -13.26
C LEU A 408 -0.83 -1.57 -11.87
N ALA A 409 -1.58 -1.16 -10.84
CA ALA A 409 -1.43 -1.70 -9.49
C ALA A 409 -1.91 -3.15 -9.33
N THR A 410 -2.60 -3.73 -10.33
CA THR A 410 -3.08 -5.13 -10.34
C THR A 410 -2.20 -6.07 -11.16
N LEU A 411 -1.16 -5.58 -11.84
CA LEU A 411 -0.30 -6.38 -12.71
C LEU A 411 0.76 -7.16 -11.92
N ASN A 412 0.32 -8.05 -11.04
CA ASN A 412 1.17 -8.82 -10.12
C ASN A 412 1.07 -10.35 -10.34
N LYS A 413 0.81 -10.79 -11.59
CA LYS A 413 0.80 -12.20 -11.95
C LYS A 413 2.20 -12.79 -11.85
N ALA A 414 2.36 -13.89 -11.12
CA ALA A 414 3.65 -14.57 -10.99
C ALA A 414 4.27 -14.90 -12.34
N GLY A 415 5.52 -14.48 -12.55
CA GLY A 415 6.28 -14.64 -13.81
C GLY A 415 5.96 -13.62 -14.91
N ALA A 416 5.02 -12.69 -14.68
CA ALA A 416 4.68 -11.58 -15.57
C ALA A 416 4.31 -10.32 -14.79
N GLU A 417 5.08 -10.04 -13.72
CA GLU A 417 4.86 -8.88 -12.86
C GLU A 417 5.31 -7.58 -13.55
N ALA A 418 4.51 -6.54 -13.37
CA ALA A 418 4.89 -5.17 -13.72
C ALA A 418 5.82 -4.56 -12.65
N ILE A 419 6.08 -3.28 -12.75
CA ILE A 419 6.71 -2.51 -11.68
C ILE A 419 5.81 -2.60 -10.43
N PRO A 420 6.35 -2.90 -9.23
CA PRO A 420 5.57 -2.85 -8.00
C PRO A 420 5.11 -1.42 -7.71
N PHE A 421 3.85 -1.14 -8.02
CA PHE A 421 3.28 0.18 -7.82
C PHE A 421 2.54 0.29 -6.50
N HIS A 422 2.65 1.47 -5.87
CA HIS A 422 1.64 1.92 -4.92
C HIS A 422 0.60 2.79 -5.63
N PHE A 423 -0.61 2.76 -5.12
CA PHE A 423 -1.74 3.54 -5.62
C PHE A 423 -2.46 4.20 -4.46
N ILE A 424 -2.80 5.47 -4.59
CA ILE A 424 -3.57 6.20 -3.59
C ILE A 424 -4.55 7.17 -4.27
N ARG A 425 -5.75 7.25 -3.73
CA ARG A 425 -6.74 8.27 -4.10
C ARG A 425 -7.20 9.03 -2.88
N VAL A 426 -7.12 10.35 -2.95
CA VAL A 426 -7.60 11.25 -1.90
C VAL A 426 -8.67 12.20 -2.43
N ASP A 427 -9.55 12.66 -1.54
CA ASP A 427 -10.45 13.77 -1.82
C ASP A 427 -9.74 15.13 -1.56
N ILE A 428 -10.44 16.24 -1.77
CA ILE A 428 -9.90 17.60 -1.62
C ILE A 428 -9.52 17.92 -0.16
N ALA A 429 -10.11 17.22 0.81
CA ALA A 429 -9.77 17.34 2.23
C ALA A 429 -8.56 16.48 2.63
N GLY A 430 -8.04 15.67 1.71
CA GLY A 430 -6.92 14.78 1.94
C GLY A 430 -7.30 13.41 2.50
N ASN A 431 -8.61 13.10 2.62
CA ASN A 431 -9.05 11.78 3.09
C ASN A 431 -8.75 10.71 2.05
N ILE A 432 -8.17 9.60 2.49
CA ILE A 432 -7.82 8.47 1.65
C ILE A 432 -9.06 7.64 1.37
N SER A 433 -9.48 7.57 0.12
CA SER A 433 -10.64 6.79 -0.32
C SER A 433 -10.29 5.45 -0.97
N LYS A 434 -9.07 5.30 -1.50
CA LYS A 434 -8.51 4.05 -2.01
C LYS A 434 -7.01 4.05 -1.78
N ARG A 435 -6.45 2.90 -1.44
CA ARG A 435 -5.01 2.71 -1.31
C ARG A 435 -4.60 1.28 -1.68
N TYR A 436 -3.42 1.15 -2.20
CA TYR A 436 -2.72 -0.13 -2.39
C TYR A 436 -1.20 0.14 -2.31
N ASP A 437 -0.49 -0.69 -1.57
CA ASP A 437 0.96 -0.57 -1.42
C ASP A 437 1.66 -1.81 -1.99
N GLY A 438 2.06 -1.71 -3.26
CA GLY A 438 2.90 -2.72 -3.90
C GLY A 438 4.38 -2.35 -3.90
N SER A 439 4.71 -1.09 -3.59
CA SER A 439 6.08 -0.56 -3.68
C SER A 439 6.86 -0.58 -2.35
N GLY A 440 6.18 -0.86 -1.25
CA GLY A 440 6.74 -0.78 0.11
C GLY A 440 6.68 0.61 0.74
N ILE A 441 6.03 1.58 0.11
CA ILE A 441 5.79 2.90 0.72
C ILE A 441 4.76 2.76 1.86
N LYS A 442 5.03 3.35 3.00
CA LYS A 442 4.07 3.34 4.10
C LYS A 442 2.97 4.37 3.85
N ILE A 443 1.77 3.90 3.49
CA ILE A 443 0.57 4.75 3.35
C ILE A 443 -0.20 4.71 4.67
N PRO A 444 -0.57 5.88 5.25
CA PRO A 444 -1.33 5.90 6.51
C PRO A 444 -2.68 5.20 6.33
N ARG A 445 -3.12 4.52 7.38
CA ARG A 445 -4.46 3.91 7.40
C ARG A 445 -5.54 4.95 7.63
N TYR A 446 -5.25 5.91 8.49
CA TYR A 446 -6.15 6.96 8.95
C TYR A 446 -5.53 8.33 8.76
N GLY A 447 -6.39 9.32 8.61
CA GLY A 447 -5.98 10.68 8.34
C GLY A 447 -5.44 10.90 6.91
N GLY A 448 -4.86 12.06 6.68
CA GLY A 448 -4.28 12.43 5.40
C GLY A 448 -2.81 12.02 5.28
N VAL A 449 -2.35 11.87 4.06
CA VAL A 449 -0.92 11.74 3.77
C VAL A 449 -0.18 13.04 4.06
N CYS A 450 1.15 12.94 4.19
CA CYS A 450 2.00 14.11 4.40
C CYS A 450 1.72 15.22 3.38
N PRO A 451 1.51 16.49 3.81
CA PRO A 451 1.18 17.61 2.91
C PRO A 451 2.26 17.89 1.85
N ARG A 452 3.46 17.32 2.01
CA ARG A 452 4.56 17.47 1.02
C ARG A 452 4.48 16.49 -0.16
N TRP A 453 3.51 15.57 -0.17
CA TRP A 453 3.31 14.69 -1.32
C TRP A 453 2.65 15.45 -2.49
N ASN A 454 3.08 15.14 -3.71
CA ASN A 454 2.56 15.75 -4.94
C ASN A 454 1.05 15.56 -5.16
N ILE A 455 0.45 14.58 -4.51
CA ILE A 455 -1.00 14.33 -4.58
C ILE A 455 -1.82 15.53 -4.12
N HIS A 456 -1.33 16.31 -3.13
CA HIS A 456 -1.98 17.54 -2.69
C HIS A 456 -1.76 18.69 -3.67
N HIS A 457 -0.56 18.78 -4.24
CA HIS A 457 -0.24 19.81 -5.23
C HIS A 457 -1.03 19.60 -6.53
N ALA A 458 -1.42 18.37 -6.85
CA ALA A 458 -2.23 18.06 -8.03
C ALA A 458 -3.56 18.84 -8.06
N PHE A 459 -4.17 19.15 -6.91
CA PHE A 459 -5.39 19.95 -6.84
C PHE A 459 -5.19 21.40 -7.29
N LEU A 460 -3.97 21.94 -7.22
CA LEU A 460 -3.65 23.30 -7.66
C LEU A 460 -3.51 23.37 -9.19
N THR A 461 -3.19 22.23 -9.82
CA THR A 461 -3.01 22.12 -11.26
C THR A 461 -3.84 20.96 -11.81
N PRO A 462 -5.18 21.06 -11.80
CA PRO A 462 -6.05 20.00 -12.28
C PRO A 462 -5.69 19.58 -13.71
N GLU A 463 -5.83 18.29 -14.00
CA GLU A 463 -5.54 17.65 -15.30
C GLU A 463 -4.05 17.59 -15.69
N LEU A 464 -3.17 18.32 -15.03
CA LEU A 464 -1.74 18.21 -15.27
C LEU A 464 -1.14 17.06 -14.46
N THR A 465 -0.22 16.35 -15.09
CA THR A 465 0.54 15.27 -14.46
C THR A 465 1.71 15.84 -13.66
N ASN A 466 1.68 15.66 -12.34
CA ASN A 466 2.71 16.13 -11.42
C ASN A 466 3.65 14.97 -11.05
N VAL A 467 4.94 15.11 -11.30
CA VAL A 467 5.97 14.12 -10.99
C VAL A 467 6.82 14.59 -9.81
N GLN A 468 7.13 13.70 -8.88
CA GLN A 468 7.92 14.02 -7.69
C GLN A 468 8.79 12.84 -7.25
N LEU A 469 9.97 13.16 -6.72
CA LEU A 469 10.81 12.23 -5.96
C LEU A 469 10.59 12.48 -4.47
N LEU A 470 10.17 11.44 -3.74
CA LEU A 470 9.87 11.49 -2.31
C LEU A 470 10.90 10.68 -1.54
N ARG A 471 11.59 11.29 -0.57
CA ARG A 471 12.42 10.57 0.40
C ARG A 471 11.69 10.48 1.73
N MET A 472 11.35 9.26 2.13
CA MET A 472 10.66 8.97 3.37
C MET A 472 11.61 9.07 4.58
N THR A 473 11.05 9.00 5.79
CA THR A 473 11.82 9.10 7.05
C THR A 473 12.80 7.95 7.25
N ASP A 474 12.51 6.77 6.70
CA ASP A 474 13.38 5.58 6.70
C ASP A 474 14.48 5.63 5.63
N GLY A 475 14.59 6.74 4.88
CA GLY A 475 15.58 6.94 3.82
C GLY A 475 15.17 6.39 2.46
N ALA A 476 14.12 5.57 2.38
CA ALA A 476 13.63 5.03 1.12
C ALA A 476 13.15 6.17 0.21
N THR A 477 13.48 6.07 -1.09
CA THR A 477 13.11 7.08 -2.07
C THR A 477 12.14 6.49 -3.08
N PHE A 478 11.03 7.20 -3.32
CA PHE A 478 9.97 6.80 -4.22
C PHE A 478 9.78 7.81 -5.34
N PHE A 479 9.38 7.30 -6.47
CA PHE A 479 8.95 8.06 -7.63
C PHE A 479 7.43 8.10 -7.66
N SER A 480 6.84 9.28 -7.67
CA SER A 480 5.38 9.47 -7.58
C SER A 480 4.87 10.35 -8.71
N ILE A 481 3.78 9.91 -9.34
CA ILE A 481 3.05 10.62 -10.40
C ILE A 481 1.65 10.86 -9.89
N ALA A 482 1.19 12.11 -9.86
CA ALA A 482 -0.11 12.49 -9.35
C ALA A 482 -0.87 13.38 -10.32
N ARG A 483 -2.20 13.20 -10.37
CA ARG A 483 -3.11 14.05 -11.15
C ARG A 483 -4.43 14.24 -10.40
N ALA A 484 -4.97 15.46 -10.37
CA ALA A 484 -6.31 15.71 -9.88
C ALA A 484 -7.34 15.45 -10.98
N LEU A 485 -8.47 14.88 -10.58
CA LEU A 485 -9.57 14.48 -11.43
C LEU A 485 -10.85 15.15 -10.94
N VAL A 486 -11.64 15.68 -11.86
CA VAL A 486 -12.93 16.26 -11.57
C VAL A 486 -14.01 15.33 -12.10
N LYS A 487 -14.87 14.80 -11.21
CA LYS A 487 -16.03 14.01 -11.64
C LYS A 487 -17.19 14.94 -12.00
N PRO A 488 -17.89 14.68 -13.12
CA PRO A 488 -19.03 15.49 -13.51
C PRO A 488 -20.13 15.44 -12.43
N GLY A 489 -20.78 16.57 -12.19
CA GLY A 489 -22.01 16.64 -11.41
C GLY A 489 -23.22 16.30 -12.30
N LEU A 490 -24.33 15.86 -11.70
CA LEU A 490 -25.59 15.56 -12.41
C LEU A 490 -26.31 16.82 -12.90
N ARG A 491 -26.17 17.93 -12.19
CA ARG A 491 -26.85 19.20 -12.47
C ARG A 491 -25.87 20.36 -12.32
N HIS A 492 -26.18 21.48 -12.98
CA HIS A 492 -25.38 22.71 -12.94
C HIS A 492 -25.09 23.20 -11.51
N ASN A 493 -26.03 23.07 -10.59
CA ASN A 493 -25.91 23.55 -9.19
C ASN A 493 -25.37 22.49 -8.21
N GLN A 494 -25.02 21.30 -8.67
CA GLN A 494 -24.42 20.29 -7.79
C GLN A 494 -22.91 20.47 -7.71
N PRO A 495 -22.32 20.38 -6.51
CA PRO A 495 -20.88 20.45 -6.36
C PRO A 495 -20.23 19.27 -7.11
N ARG A 496 -19.17 19.57 -7.86
CA ARG A 496 -18.36 18.53 -8.52
C ARG A 496 -17.46 17.86 -7.49
N SER A 497 -17.32 16.57 -7.58
CA SER A 497 -16.38 15.84 -6.73
C SER A 497 -14.97 15.92 -7.28
N HIS A 498 -14.03 16.38 -6.44
CA HIS A 498 -12.62 16.49 -6.77
C HIS A 498 -11.84 15.39 -6.06
N TYR A 499 -11.04 14.66 -6.81
CA TYR A 499 -10.14 13.62 -6.30
C TYR A 499 -8.76 13.81 -6.89
N ALA A 500 -7.73 13.47 -6.13
CA ALA A 500 -6.40 13.30 -6.68
C ALA A 500 -6.02 11.83 -6.62
N VAL A 501 -5.39 11.35 -7.67
CA VAL A 501 -4.87 10.00 -7.80
C VAL A 501 -3.37 10.08 -7.93
N ALA A 502 -2.65 9.30 -7.14
CA ALA A 502 -1.22 9.11 -7.31
C ALA A 502 -0.90 7.62 -7.51
N ILE A 503 0.05 7.38 -8.40
CA ILE A 503 0.69 6.09 -8.62
C ILE A 503 2.20 6.30 -8.53
N GLY A 504 2.92 5.33 -7.97
CA GLY A 504 4.37 5.45 -7.88
C GLY A 504 5.04 4.13 -7.55
N CYS A 505 6.36 4.14 -7.58
CA CYS A 505 7.18 2.97 -7.33
C CYS A 505 8.46 3.35 -6.58
N ASN A 506 9.20 2.34 -6.11
CA ASN A 506 10.53 2.58 -5.61
C ASN A 506 11.42 3.18 -6.72
N VAL A 507 12.30 4.11 -6.37
CA VAL A 507 13.18 4.82 -7.31
C VAL A 507 14.08 3.90 -8.12
N SER A 508 14.35 2.68 -7.65
CA SER A 508 15.11 1.66 -8.39
C SER A 508 14.48 1.30 -9.75
N HIS A 509 13.16 1.47 -9.90
CA HIS A 509 12.44 1.19 -11.13
C HIS A 509 12.31 2.39 -12.08
N LYS A 510 12.81 3.56 -11.71
CA LYS A 510 12.67 4.81 -12.48
C LYS A 510 13.05 4.70 -13.95
N ALA A 511 14.14 3.97 -14.26
CA ALA A 511 14.66 3.84 -15.63
C ALA A 511 13.65 3.19 -16.59
N LYS A 512 12.68 2.43 -16.04
CA LYS A 512 11.61 1.81 -16.83
C LYS A 512 10.48 2.78 -17.18
N MET A 513 10.41 3.96 -16.53
CA MET A 513 9.32 4.92 -16.69
C MET A 513 9.73 6.12 -17.54
N VAL A 514 8.89 6.52 -18.48
CA VAL A 514 9.14 7.69 -19.33
C VAL A 514 9.28 8.98 -18.53
N TYR A 515 8.53 9.11 -17.45
CA TYR A 515 8.53 10.30 -16.59
C TYR A 515 9.83 10.54 -15.81
N SER A 516 10.79 9.60 -15.87
CA SER A 516 12.12 9.79 -15.28
C SER A 516 13.07 10.58 -16.19
N GLU A 517 12.69 10.82 -17.44
CA GLU A 517 13.50 11.58 -18.39
C GLU A 517 13.63 13.03 -17.94
N GLY A 518 14.87 13.53 -17.89
CA GLY A 518 15.16 14.90 -17.41
C GLY A 518 15.22 15.06 -15.89
N LEU A 519 14.98 14.01 -15.10
CA LEU A 519 15.12 14.03 -13.64
C LEU A 519 16.49 13.48 -13.22
N ASP A 520 17.41 14.37 -12.84
CA ASP A 520 18.69 13.96 -12.24
C ASP A 520 18.48 13.67 -10.75
N ILE A 521 18.54 12.36 -10.40
CA ILE A 521 18.41 11.90 -9.00
C ILE A 521 19.67 12.21 -8.18
N GLY A 522 20.78 12.52 -8.83
CA GLY A 522 22.01 12.98 -8.15
C GLY A 522 21.86 14.36 -7.54
N GLU A 523 20.86 15.16 -7.94
CA GLU A 523 20.61 16.48 -7.37
C GLU A 523 19.73 16.38 -6.10
N PRO A 524 20.29 16.62 -4.90
CA PRO A 524 19.54 16.56 -3.64
C PRO A 524 18.32 17.50 -3.59
N ASN A 525 18.36 18.60 -4.35
CA ASN A 525 17.30 19.60 -4.40
C ASN A 525 16.02 19.13 -5.11
N LEU A 526 16.10 18.09 -5.95
CA LEU A 526 14.93 17.52 -6.63
C LEU A 526 14.18 16.51 -5.76
N ILE A 527 14.79 16.08 -4.65
CA ILE A 527 14.19 15.08 -3.76
C ILE A 527 13.47 15.77 -2.61
N VAL A 528 12.18 15.62 -2.55
CA VAL A 528 11.36 16.18 -1.48
C VAL A 528 11.39 15.25 -0.27
N SER A 529 11.91 15.73 0.85
CA SER A 529 11.84 15.02 2.12
C SER A 529 10.41 15.00 2.65
N ALA A 530 9.83 13.81 2.81
CA ALA A 530 8.45 13.61 3.22
C ALA A 530 8.33 12.61 4.38
N GLY A 531 7.16 12.52 4.97
CA GLY A 531 6.79 11.49 5.94
C GLY A 531 5.52 10.78 5.50
N THR A 532 5.03 9.87 6.33
CA THR A 532 3.75 9.19 6.10
C THR A 532 2.57 10.12 6.43
N SER A 533 2.50 10.62 7.68
CA SER A 533 1.59 11.67 8.13
C SER A 533 2.27 12.53 9.19
N CYS A 534 1.78 13.75 9.45
CA CYS A 534 2.42 14.67 10.41
C CYS A 534 2.51 14.10 11.83
N ARG A 535 1.50 13.36 12.28
CA ARG A 535 1.39 12.85 13.66
C ARG A 535 2.43 11.79 14.01
N ILE A 536 2.85 11.00 13.01
CA ILE A 536 3.81 9.90 13.17
C ILE A 536 5.18 10.22 12.54
N CYS A 537 5.34 11.41 11.96
CA CYS A 537 6.57 11.79 11.31
C CYS A 537 7.63 12.24 12.32
N GLU A 538 8.77 11.61 12.30
CA GLU A 538 9.91 11.89 13.20
C GLU A 538 10.73 13.13 12.80
N ARG A 539 10.48 13.75 11.64
CA ARG A 539 11.20 14.93 11.19
C ARG A 539 10.90 16.13 12.09
N LEU A 540 11.94 16.74 12.65
CA LEU A 540 11.82 17.92 13.50
C LEU A 540 11.90 19.25 12.71
N ASP A 541 12.47 19.22 11.51
CA ASP A 541 12.80 20.37 10.67
C ASP A 541 11.78 20.66 9.55
N CYS A 542 10.53 20.21 9.71
CA CYS A 542 9.51 20.33 8.68
C CYS A 542 8.73 21.63 8.79
N GLY A 543 8.95 22.58 7.86
CA GLY A 543 8.21 23.86 7.80
C GLY A 543 6.73 23.74 7.37
N GLN A 544 6.26 22.54 6.98
CA GLN A 544 4.85 22.28 6.63
C GLN A 544 4.16 21.36 7.65
N ARG A 545 4.74 21.20 8.83
CA ARG A 545 4.14 20.36 9.88
C ARG A 545 2.84 20.98 10.39
N ALA A 546 1.74 20.25 10.25
CA ALA A 546 0.43 20.69 10.74
C ALA A 546 0.11 20.20 12.16
N PHE A 547 0.71 19.08 12.60
CA PHE A 547 0.45 18.46 13.90
C PHE A 547 1.77 18.08 14.58
N GLN A 548 1.81 18.16 15.91
CA GLN A 548 2.94 17.65 16.70
C GLN A 548 3.05 16.12 16.54
N ALA A 549 4.28 15.62 16.55
CA ALA A 549 4.53 14.18 16.50
C ALA A 549 4.15 13.53 17.84
N ILE A 550 3.37 12.45 17.80
CA ILE A 550 2.92 11.73 19.01
C ILE A 550 4.09 11.15 19.79
N LEU A 551 5.16 10.73 19.11
CA LEU A 551 6.32 10.08 19.71
C LEU A 551 7.34 11.06 20.32
N HIS A 552 7.21 12.35 20.05
CA HIS A 552 8.06 13.39 20.63
C HIS A 552 7.16 14.36 21.42
N SER A 553 7.05 14.13 22.74
CA SER A 553 6.64 15.22 23.61
C SER A 553 7.72 16.30 23.47
N SER A 554 7.44 17.35 22.71
CA SER A 554 8.29 18.53 22.70
C SER A 554 8.38 19.01 24.15
N ARG A 555 9.55 18.87 24.81
CA ARG A 555 9.87 19.70 25.96
C ARG A 555 9.80 21.12 25.41
N ILE A 556 8.78 21.83 25.83
CA ILE A 556 8.74 23.28 25.63
C ILE A 556 9.96 23.79 26.38
N ASP A 557 10.98 24.20 25.67
CA ASP A 557 12.09 24.90 26.26
C ASP A 557 11.53 26.28 26.60
N GLU A 558 11.26 26.52 27.86
CA GLU A 558 10.71 27.78 28.38
C GLU A 558 11.60 28.99 28.06
N ASN A 559 12.85 28.73 27.64
CA ASN A 559 13.84 29.77 27.25
C ASN A 559 13.81 30.10 25.76
N VAL A 560 13.18 29.30 24.91
CA VAL A 560 12.94 29.60 23.49
C VAL A 560 11.48 29.95 23.35
N GLY A 561 11.17 31.23 23.48
CA GLY A 561 9.81 31.73 23.27
C GLY A 561 9.29 31.26 21.92
N GLN A 562 8.19 30.51 21.94
CA GLN A 562 7.34 30.03 20.86
C GLN A 562 7.85 28.81 20.06
N SER A 563 7.03 27.80 20.05
CA SER A 563 7.17 26.62 19.20
C SER A 563 7.29 27.04 17.73
N SER A 564 8.11 26.31 16.96
CA SER A 564 8.36 26.52 15.53
C SER A 564 7.10 26.50 14.65
N LEU A 565 5.93 26.31 15.22
CA LEU A 565 4.61 26.37 14.56
C LEU A 565 4.09 27.79 14.30
N ASP A 566 4.55 28.81 15.09
CA ASP A 566 3.99 30.16 15.02
C ASP A 566 4.93 31.23 14.41
N LEU A 567 6.15 30.87 13.99
CA LEU A 567 7.16 31.84 13.59
C LEU A 567 7.57 31.81 12.10
N LYS A 568 6.75 31.23 11.23
CA LYS A 568 6.93 31.37 9.77
C LYS A 568 5.63 31.85 9.10
N MET A 569 5.06 32.94 9.61
CA MET A 569 4.27 33.87 8.81
C MET A 569 5.08 35.10 8.50
#